data_a79be80762909a41930cc16b007962be
#
_entry.id   a79be80762909a41930cc16b007962be
#
_cell.length_a   1.000
_cell.length_b   1.000
_cell.length_c   1.000
_cell.angle_alpha   90.00
_cell.angle_beta   90.00
_cell.angle_gamma   90.00
#
_symmetry.space_group_name_H-M   'P 1'
#
loop_
_entity.id
_entity.type
_entity.pdbx_description
1 polymer ?
#
loop_
_entity_poly.entity_id
_entity_poly.type
_entity_poly.pdbx_seq_one_letter_code
_entity_poly.pdbx_strand_id
1 'polypeptide(L)'
;KFMEAAQSSFISSSYWTEGVGPTAAVATLAKLKSVNVPSHLASISDRFRTGLGDLAKTQGLTIRFYGHPAITVLTFDHPQASALQTLFTVRMLEEGILVSSGFYASLSHHEKHIDRFLEAADKVLPEVSQAAKTGDILKRIPNGVKHTGFSRLT
;
A
#
# COMPACT_ATOMS: atom_id res chain seq x y z
N LYS A 1 -28.36 -30.89 2.02
CA LYS A 1 -28.84 -30.03 3.12
C LYS A 1 -28.39 -28.56 2.97
N PHE A 2 -27.07 -28.26 2.81
CA PHE A 2 -26.62 -26.87 2.63
C PHE A 2 -27.02 -26.28 1.27
N MET A 3 -26.96 -27.05 0.19
CA MET A 3 -27.38 -26.60 -1.14
C MET A 3 -28.89 -26.39 -1.23
N GLU A 4 -29.70 -27.15 -0.54
CA GLU A 4 -31.14 -26.96 -0.45
C GLU A 4 -31.50 -25.65 0.27
N ALA A 5 -30.76 -25.30 1.33
CA ALA A 5 -30.91 -24.04 2.01
C ALA A 5 -30.51 -22.85 1.12
N ALA A 6 -29.45 -23.01 0.32
CA ALA A 6 -29.05 -21.98 -0.65
C ALA A 6 -30.10 -21.78 -1.75
N GLN A 7 -30.74 -22.85 -2.24
CA GLN A 7 -31.81 -22.76 -3.25
C GLN A 7 -33.08 -22.08 -2.73
N SER A 8 -33.35 -22.15 -1.44
CA SER A 8 -34.49 -21.50 -0.80
C SER A 8 -34.20 -20.04 -0.39
N SER A 9 -32.98 -19.56 -0.58
CA SER A 9 -32.53 -18.20 -0.26
C SER A 9 -32.34 -17.35 -1.51
N PHE A 10 -32.26 -16.03 -1.34
CA PHE A 10 -32.03 -15.07 -2.43
C PHE A 10 -30.53 -14.95 -2.81
N ILE A 11 -29.78 -16.06 -2.80
CA ILE A 11 -28.40 -16.09 -3.21
C ILE A 11 -28.36 -16.20 -4.73
N SER A 12 -27.99 -15.09 -5.41
CA SER A 12 -27.93 -15.01 -6.86
C SER A 12 -26.78 -14.09 -7.30
N SER A 13 -26.15 -14.42 -8.44
CA SER A 13 -25.09 -13.63 -9.06
C SER A 13 -25.03 -13.91 -10.55
N SER A 14 -24.65 -12.93 -11.38
CA SER A 14 -24.47 -13.10 -12.82
C SER A 14 -23.41 -14.14 -13.20
N TYR A 15 -22.43 -14.37 -12.30
CA TYR A 15 -21.30 -15.30 -12.52
C TYR A 15 -21.43 -16.62 -11.75
N TRP A 16 -22.61 -16.92 -11.26
CA TRP A 16 -22.86 -18.06 -10.35
C TRP A 16 -22.46 -19.41 -10.92
N THR A 17 -22.70 -19.62 -12.22
CA THR A 17 -22.43 -20.88 -12.93
C THR A 17 -21.17 -20.83 -13.79
N GLU A 18 -20.42 -19.73 -13.69
CA GLU A 18 -19.20 -19.55 -14.46
C GLU A 18 -18.04 -20.43 -13.91
N GLY A 19 -17.26 -21.04 -14.80
CA GLY A 19 -16.14 -21.88 -14.43
C GLY A 19 -14.82 -21.14 -14.22
N VAL A 20 -14.70 -19.89 -14.70
CA VAL A 20 -13.43 -19.14 -14.70
C VAL A 20 -12.96 -18.82 -13.27
N GLY A 21 -13.86 -18.30 -12.43
CA GLY A 21 -13.54 -18.01 -11.02
C GLY A 21 -13.07 -19.22 -10.23
N PRO A 22 -13.84 -20.33 -10.19
CA PRO A 22 -13.42 -21.57 -9.53
C PRO A 22 -12.11 -22.13 -10.09
N THR A 23 -11.90 -22.10 -11.40
CA THR A 23 -10.65 -22.59 -12.03
C THR A 23 -9.45 -21.73 -11.59
N ALA A 24 -9.59 -20.41 -11.58
CA ALA A 24 -8.56 -19.49 -11.09
C ALA A 24 -8.28 -19.73 -9.60
N ALA A 25 -9.31 -19.97 -8.79
CA ALA A 25 -9.15 -20.30 -7.37
C ALA A 25 -8.34 -21.58 -7.16
N VAL A 26 -8.65 -22.66 -7.90
CA VAL A 26 -7.90 -23.93 -7.83
C VAL A 26 -6.44 -23.72 -8.22
N ALA A 27 -6.16 -23.00 -9.32
CA ALA A 27 -4.81 -22.70 -9.76
C ALA A 27 -4.05 -21.87 -8.72
N THR A 28 -4.70 -20.87 -8.12
CA THR A 28 -4.12 -20.04 -7.05
C THR A 28 -3.78 -20.88 -5.82
N LEU A 29 -4.68 -21.75 -5.36
CA LEU A 29 -4.44 -22.63 -4.22
C LEU A 29 -3.31 -23.63 -4.50
N ALA A 30 -3.21 -24.17 -5.71
CA ALA A 30 -2.11 -25.03 -6.11
C ALA A 30 -0.77 -24.27 -6.06
N LYS A 31 -0.75 -23.02 -6.54
CA LYS A 31 0.43 -22.15 -6.46
C LYS A 31 0.81 -21.84 -5.01
N LEU A 32 -0.15 -21.50 -4.16
CA LEU A 32 0.07 -21.25 -2.73
C LEU A 32 0.68 -22.46 -2.01
N LYS A 33 0.30 -23.68 -2.38
CA LYS A 33 0.88 -24.92 -1.82
C LYS A 33 2.30 -25.19 -2.32
N SER A 34 2.64 -24.77 -3.53
CA SER A 34 3.94 -25.05 -4.15
C SER A 34 5.07 -24.09 -3.71
N VAL A 35 4.70 -22.93 -3.15
CA VAL A 35 5.65 -21.91 -2.69
C VAL A 35 5.23 -21.37 -1.32
N ASN A 36 6.20 -21.04 -0.47
CA ASN A 36 5.91 -20.46 0.84
C ASN A 36 5.56 -18.96 0.71
N VAL A 37 4.36 -18.69 0.20
CA VAL A 37 3.87 -17.33 -0.02
C VAL A 37 3.90 -16.48 1.25
N PRO A 38 3.40 -16.92 2.42
CA PRO A 38 3.40 -16.09 3.62
C PRO A 38 4.79 -15.61 4.01
N SER A 39 5.79 -16.48 3.96
CA SER A 39 7.17 -16.13 4.30
C SER A 39 7.75 -15.11 3.33
N HIS A 40 7.50 -15.26 2.02
CA HIS A 40 7.92 -14.29 1.00
C HIS A 40 7.29 -12.92 1.23
N LEU A 41 5.97 -12.86 1.46
CA LEU A 41 5.26 -11.60 1.69
C LEU A 41 5.77 -10.89 2.95
N ALA A 42 6.01 -11.65 4.03
CA ALA A 42 6.57 -11.11 5.26
C ALA A 42 7.95 -10.50 5.01
N SER A 43 8.87 -11.22 4.35
CA SER A 43 10.22 -10.75 4.05
C SER A 43 10.23 -9.46 3.22
N ILE A 44 9.41 -9.41 2.16
CA ILE A 44 9.29 -8.22 1.29
C ILE A 44 8.74 -7.02 2.09
N SER A 45 7.72 -7.26 2.91
CA SER A 45 7.13 -6.19 3.74
C SER A 45 8.08 -5.71 4.83
N ASP A 46 8.83 -6.59 5.46
CA ASP A 46 9.81 -6.21 6.49
C ASP A 46 10.94 -5.38 5.89
N ARG A 47 11.45 -5.76 4.69
CA ARG A 47 12.42 -4.95 3.96
C ARG A 47 11.88 -3.55 3.65
N PHE A 48 10.63 -3.46 3.19
CA PHE A 48 9.96 -2.19 2.91
C PHE A 48 9.83 -1.33 4.17
N ARG A 49 9.29 -1.90 5.27
CA ARG A 49 9.07 -1.19 6.55
C ARG A 49 10.37 -0.69 7.16
N THR A 50 11.35 -1.58 7.27
CA THR A 50 12.64 -1.26 7.86
C THR A 50 13.35 -0.21 7.04
N GLY A 51 13.50 -0.43 5.72
CA GLY A 51 14.20 0.52 4.86
C GLY A 51 13.57 1.91 4.85
N LEU A 52 12.24 2.00 4.68
CA LEU A 52 11.55 3.29 4.67
C LEU A 52 11.57 3.96 6.06
N GLY A 53 11.44 3.17 7.14
CA GLY A 53 11.50 3.67 8.49
C GLY A 53 12.87 4.26 8.84
N ASP A 54 13.94 3.59 8.45
CA ASP A 54 15.31 4.04 8.66
C ASP A 54 15.61 5.31 7.85
N LEU A 55 15.24 5.35 6.58
CA LEU A 55 15.38 6.55 5.74
C LEU A 55 14.61 7.74 6.34
N ALA A 56 13.37 7.54 6.76
CA ALA A 56 12.58 8.60 7.40
C ALA A 56 13.26 9.12 8.68
N LYS A 57 13.76 8.20 9.51
CA LYS A 57 14.44 8.53 10.76
C LYS A 57 15.71 9.36 10.53
N THR A 58 16.51 9.06 9.49
CA THR A 58 17.70 9.88 9.15
C THR A 58 17.33 11.30 8.78
N GLN A 59 16.13 11.52 8.27
CA GLN A 59 15.59 12.85 7.93
C GLN A 59 14.84 13.52 9.10
N GLY A 60 14.78 12.86 10.27
CA GLY A 60 14.05 13.36 11.43
C GLY A 60 12.54 13.23 11.31
N LEU A 61 12.06 12.35 10.45
CA LEU A 61 10.65 11.98 10.31
C LEU A 61 10.36 10.68 11.05
N THR A 62 9.14 10.56 11.56
CA THR A 62 8.63 9.29 12.12
C THR A 62 7.50 8.78 11.24
N ILE A 63 7.65 7.55 10.74
CA ILE A 63 6.59 6.81 10.04
C ILE A 63 6.12 5.69 10.95
N ARG A 64 4.81 5.60 11.14
CA ARG A 64 4.16 4.46 11.82
C ARG A 64 3.63 3.49 10.79
N PHE A 65 3.86 2.20 11.04
CA PHE A 65 3.38 1.11 10.19
C PHE A 65 2.34 0.29 10.94
N TYR A 66 1.25 -0.04 10.26
CA TYR A 66 0.12 -0.81 10.77
C TYR A 66 -0.24 -1.94 9.81
N GLY A 67 -1.11 -2.82 10.28
CA GLY A 67 -1.73 -3.87 9.46
C GLY A 67 -0.97 -5.18 9.49
N HIS A 68 -1.44 -6.11 8.65
CA HIS A 68 -0.85 -7.43 8.48
C HIS A 68 0.45 -7.34 7.66
N PRO A 69 1.44 -8.23 7.87
CA PRO A 69 2.69 -8.21 7.08
C PRO A 69 2.49 -8.14 5.56
N ALA A 70 1.44 -8.78 5.01
CA ALA A 70 1.12 -8.72 3.59
C ALA A 70 0.41 -7.42 3.15
N ILE A 71 -0.12 -6.64 4.10
CA ILE A 71 -0.89 -5.40 3.87
C ILE A 71 -0.40 -4.36 4.87
N THR A 72 0.68 -3.69 4.51
CA THR A 72 1.26 -2.64 5.35
C THR A 72 0.60 -1.31 5.05
N VAL A 73 0.09 -0.64 6.09
CA VAL A 73 -0.38 0.74 6.02
C VAL A 73 0.65 1.63 6.72
N LEU A 74 0.97 2.76 6.13
CA LEU A 74 1.90 3.73 6.67
C LEU A 74 1.23 5.08 6.91
N THR A 75 1.68 5.79 7.94
CA THR A 75 1.30 7.17 8.21
C THR A 75 2.48 7.94 8.82
N PHE A 76 2.61 9.21 8.48
CA PHE A 76 3.55 10.09 9.16
C PHE A 76 3.03 10.45 10.55
N ASP A 77 3.89 10.39 11.56
CA ASP A 77 3.57 10.84 12.92
C ASP A 77 3.69 12.36 13.01
N HIS A 78 2.67 13.04 12.47
CA HIS A 78 2.65 14.50 12.36
C HIS A 78 1.21 15.02 12.38
N PRO A 79 0.92 16.21 12.96
CA PRO A 79 -0.43 16.80 12.95
C PRO A 79 -1.05 16.94 11.56
N GLN A 80 -0.22 17.18 10.53
CA GLN A 80 -0.64 17.29 9.13
C GLN A 80 -0.28 16.01 8.33
N ALA A 81 -0.48 14.82 8.90
CA ALA A 81 -0.09 13.54 8.30
C ALA A 81 -0.63 13.37 6.86
N SER A 82 -1.89 13.72 6.61
CA SER A 82 -2.51 13.62 5.29
C SER A 82 -1.85 14.52 4.25
N ALA A 83 -1.45 15.71 4.64
CA ALA A 83 -0.75 16.63 3.74
C ALA A 83 0.68 16.15 3.43
N LEU A 84 1.42 15.67 4.44
CA LEU A 84 2.75 15.04 4.24
C LEU A 84 2.66 13.79 3.37
N GLN A 85 1.64 12.96 3.59
CA GLN A 85 1.40 11.78 2.74
C GLN A 85 1.12 12.18 1.29
N THR A 86 0.36 13.25 1.08
CA THR A 86 0.09 13.77 -0.26
C THR A 86 1.36 14.27 -0.93
N LEU A 87 2.17 15.07 -0.23
CA LEU A 87 3.45 15.55 -0.73
C LEU A 87 4.37 14.37 -1.10
N PHE A 88 4.52 13.41 -0.21
CA PHE A 88 5.30 12.19 -0.46
C PHE A 88 4.81 11.45 -1.70
N THR A 89 3.49 11.22 -1.83
CA THR A 89 2.90 10.56 -3.00
C THR A 89 3.20 11.31 -4.30
N VAL A 90 3.05 12.63 -4.33
CA VAL A 90 3.30 13.45 -5.52
C VAL A 90 4.76 13.37 -5.94
N ARG A 91 5.69 13.51 -5.00
CA ARG A 91 7.13 13.45 -5.30
C ARG A 91 7.59 12.06 -5.71
N MET A 92 7.06 11.00 -5.08
CA MET A 92 7.33 9.63 -5.51
C MET A 92 6.81 9.35 -6.92
N LEU A 93 5.68 9.96 -7.30
CA LEU A 93 5.15 9.85 -8.66
C LEU A 93 6.08 10.51 -9.68
N GLU A 94 6.70 11.64 -9.35
CA GLU A 94 7.73 12.29 -10.17
C GLU A 94 8.96 11.39 -10.37
N GLU A 95 9.29 10.53 -9.38
CA GLU A 95 10.30 9.46 -9.50
C GLU A 95 9.79 8.21 -10.25
N GLY A 96 8.56 8.23 -10.77
CA GLY A 96 7.93 7.13 -11.52
C GLY A 96 7.36 6.03 -10.63
N ILE A 97 7.06 6.30 -9.36
CA ILE A 97 6.51 5.34 -8.39
C ILE A 97 5.20 5.85 -7.83
N LEU A 98 4.11 5.16 -8.15
CA LEU A 98 2.81 5.46 -7.56
C LEU A 98 2.74 4.86 -6.14
N VAL A 99 2.66 5.73 -5.15
CA VAL A 99 2.57 5.37 -3.73
C VAL A 99 1.24 5.84 -3.15
N SER A 100 0.61 4.98 -2.36
CA SER A 100 -0.51 5.36 -1.50
C SER A 100 -0.12 5.19 -0.02
N SER A 101 -1.10 5.21 0.88
CA SER A 101 -0.90 4.87 2.29
C SER A 101 -0.74 3.38 2.55
N GLY A 102 -0.93 2.52 1.55
CA GLY A 102 -0.86 1.07 1.70
C GLY A 102 0.11 0.42 0.73
N PHE A 103 0.88 -0.54 1.24
CA PHE A 103 1.70 -1.45 0.44
C PHE A 103 1.14 -2.87 0.55
N TYR A 104 0.73 -3.43 -0.58
CA TYR A 104 0.18 -4.77 -0.72
C TYR A 104 1.24 -5.68 -1.32
N ALA A 105 1.95 -6.41 -0.48
CA ALA A 105 2.98 -7.35 -0.92
C ALA A 105 2.37 -8.48 -1.76
N SER A 106 3.06 -8.91 -2.80
CA SER A 106 2.67 -10.02 -3.66
C SER A 106 3.88 -10.87 -4.05
N LEU A 107 3.65 -12.06 -4.61
CA LEU A 107 4.73 -12.91 -5.12
C LEU A 107 5.55 -12.25 -6.26
N SER A 108 4.96 -11.26 -6.94
CA SER A 108 5.65 -10.52 -8.01
C SER A 108 6.58 -9.42 -7.49
N HIS A 109 6.47 -9.05 -6.22
CA HIS A 109 7.44 -8.16 -5.60
C HIS A 109 8.71 -8.93 -5.25
N HIS A 110 9.83 -8.42 -5.74
CA HIS A 110 11.19 -8.89 -5.44
C HIS A 110 11.97 -7.78 -4.74
N GLU A 111 13.08 -8.11 -4.10
CA GLU A 111 13.93 -7.15 -3.39
C GLU A 111 14.28 -5.93 -4.25
N LYS A 112 14.64 -6.14 -5.53
CA LYS A 112 14.95 -5.06 -6.48
C LYS A 112 13.84 -4.01 -6.62
N HIS A 113 12.57 -4.39 -6.44
CA HIS A 113 11.45 -3.44 -6.51
C HIS A 113 11.40 -2.59 -5.23
N ILE A 114 11.72 -3.19 -4.09
CA ILE A 114 11.82 -2.47 -2.81
C ILE A 114 13.06 -1.54 -2.84
N ASP A 115 14.18 -2.01 -3.36
CA ASP A 115 15.40 -1.20 -3.49
C ASP A 115 15.15 0.03 -4.37
N ARG A 116 14.50 -0.14 -5.53
CA ARG A 116 14.10 0.97 -6.40
C ARG A 116 13.15 1.95 -5.70
N PHE A 117 12.22 1.44 -4.88
CA PHE A 117 11.35 2.28 -4.07
C PHE A 117 12.15 3.08 -3.02
N LEU A 118 13.07 2.42 -2.32
CA LEU A 118 13.89 3.07 -1.29
C LEU A 118 14.85 4.11 -1.88
N GLU A 119 15.43 3.86 -3.04
CA GLU A 119 16.24 4.85 -3.78
C GLU A 119 15.45 6.11 -4.12
N ALA A 120 14.20 5.97 -4.55
CA ALA A 120 13.33 7.11 -4.81
C ALA A 120 12.92 7.81 -3.51
N ALA A 121 12.59 7.05 -2.47
CA ALA A 121 12.22 7.61 -1.17
C ALA A 121 13.37 8.41 -0.53
N ASP A 122 14.61 7.96 -0.67
CA ASP A 122 15.80 8.67 -0.17
C ASP A 122 15.95 10.07 -0.79
N LYS A 123 15.61 10.22 -2.08
CA LYS A 123 15.61 11.52 -2.77
C LYS A 123 14.46 12.43 -2.32
N VAL A 124 13.30 11.83 -2.00
CA VAL A 124 12.06 12.56 -1.72
C VAL A 124 11.93 12.98 -0.26
N LEU A 125 12.35 12.11 0.68
CA LEU A 125 12.19 12.35 2.11
C LEU A 125 12.83 13.64 2.64
N PRO A 126 13.97 14.13 2.12
CA PRO A 126 14.53 15.42 2.53
C PRO A 126 13.55 16.59 2.33
N GLU A 127 12.84 16.64 1.20
CA GLU A 127 11.84 17.69 0.96
C GLU A 127 10.63 17.53 1.90
N VAL A 128 10.16 16.31 2.11
CA VAL A 128 9.06 16.02 3.05
C VAL A 128 9.43 16.45 4.47
N SER A 129 10.66 16.17 4.90
CA SER A 129 11.19 16.62 6.20
C SER A 129 11.27 18.14 6.28
N GLN A 130 11.78 18.78 5.24
CA GLN A 130 11.86 20.25 5.19
C GLN A 130 10.46 20.86 5.33
N ALA A 131 9.49 20.36 4.55
CA ALA A 131 8.10 20.84 4.61
C ALA A 131 7.47 20.69 5.99
N ALA A 132 7.73 19.55 6.66
CA ALA A 132 7.26 19.32 8.02
C ALA A 132 7.83 20.32 9.02
N LYS A 133 9.13 20.65 8.90
CA LYS A 133 9.83 21.59 9.79
C LYS A 133 9.42 23.06 9.56
N THR A 134 9.23 23.45 8.30
CA THR A 134 8.89 24.86 7.95
C THR A 134 7.39 25.14 8.01
N GLY A 135 6.55 24.09 8.07
CA GLY A 135 5.10 24.25 8.08
C GLY A 135 4.49 24.68 6.73
N ASP A 136 5.27 24.67 5.65
CA ASP A 136 4.84 25.13 4.33
C ASP A 136 4.30 23.99 3.41
N ILE A 137 3.89 22.87 3.99
CA ILE A 137 3.45 21.66 3.28
C ILE A 137 2.41 22.00 2.20
N LEU A 138 1.37 22.78 2.56
CA LEU A 138 0.27 23.12 1.64
C LEU A 138 0.74 23.95 0.43
N LYS A 139 1.79 24.74 0.59
CA LYS A 139 2.37 25.49 -0.54
C LYS A 139 3.06 24.60 -1.56
N ARG A 140 3.50 23.40 -1.13
CA ARG A 140 4.21 22.44 -1.97
C ARG A 140 3.27 21.46 -2.68
N ILE A 141 1.98 21.48 -2.34
CA ILE A 141 0.92 20.66 -2.94
C ILE A 141 -0.22 21.56 -3.46
N PRO A 142 0.01 22.33 -4.53
CA PRO A 142 -0.93 23.35 -5.01
C PRO A 142 -2.31 22.78 -5.39
N ASN A 143 -2.38 21.48 -5.73
CA ASN A 143 -3.63 20.79 -6.06
C ASN A 143 -4.40 20.31 -4.80
N GLY A 144 -3.91 20.68 -3.61
CA GLY A 144 -4.56 20.35 -2.34
C GLY A 144 -4.17 18.97 -1.78
N VAL A 145 -4.75 18.67 -0.62
CA VAL A 145 -4.55 17.40 0.09
C VAL A 145 -5.46 16.34 -0.51
N LYS A 146 -4.96 15.10 -0.61
CA LYS A 146 -5.77 13.96 -1.06
C LYS A 146 -7.08 13.84 -0.27
N HIS A 147 -8.13 13.42 -0.95
CA HIS A 147 -9.40 13.12 -0.29
C HIS A 147 -9.24 12.01 0.76
N THR A 148 -9.90 12.22 1.90
CA THR A 148 -10.03 11.20 2.96
C THR A 148 -11.50 10.84 3.10
N GLY A 149 -11.78 9.54 3.16
CA GLY A 149 -13.14 9.02 3.24
C GLY A 149 -13.80 8.79 1.88
N PHE A 150 -15.02 8.25 1.93
CA PHE A 150 -15.83 7.99 0.75
C PHE A 150 -16.78 9.17 0.53
N SER A 151 -16.53 9.97 -0.50
CA SER A 151 -17.48 10.99 -0.98
C SER A 151 -17.61 10.87 -2.49
N ARG A 152 -18.84 11.09 -3.00
CA ARG A 152 -19.02 11.22 -4.46
C ARG A 152 -18.34 12.51 -4.91
N LEU A 153 -17.54 12.42 -5.96
CA LEU A 153 -17.08 13.61 -6.68
C LEU A 153 -18.29 14.09 -7.51
N THR A 154 -18.95 15.11 -7.04
CA THR A 154 -20.04 15.82 -7.76
C THR A 154 -19.47 17.05 -8.41
#